data_b5649d051d803079f7638f9aa6fa0ce9
#
_entry.id   b5649d051d803079f7638f9aa6fa0ce9
#
_cell.length_a   1.000
_cell.length_b   1.000
_cell.length_c   1.000
_cell.angle_alpha   90.00
_cell.angle_beta   90.00
_cell.angle_gamma   90.00
#
_symmetry.space_group_name_H-M   'P 1'
#
loop_
_entity.id
_entity.type
_entity.pdbx_description
1 polymer ?
#
loop_
_entity_poly.entity_id
_entity_poly.type
_entity_poly.pdbx_seq_one_letter_code
_entity_poly.pdbx_strand_id
1 'polypeptide(L)'
;MSDLFDVVRRQRACRRFSDEPVADELVEQVLEAATFAPSAENRQPWVFVVVRDAETRAAIGDLTRRAWRGGARQHSEGRLEPRLLADVDAGAEGGVSGAPVLVVVGGDAAIAVEAALPSSIFPAVQNLLLAATALGLGSALTTLTTGLAHELAELVALPDHVRPMAVVPLGHPARPLGRPRREPVASKTHRERYGGRW
;
A
#
# COMPACT_ATOMS: atom_id res chain seq x y z
N MET A 1 -9.67 9.81 -20.16
CA MET A 1 -8.82 10.03 -18.96
C MET A 1 -9.75 10.31 -17.77
N SER A 2 -9.56 9.60 -16.66
CA SER A 2 -10.35 9.90 -15.44
C SER A 2 -9.90 11.24 -14.85
N ASP A 3 -10.86 12.05 -14.35
CA ASP A 3 -10.55 13.27 -13.61
C ASP A 3 -9.79 12.90 -12.31
N LEU A 4 -8.71 13.63 -12.01
CA LEU A 4 -7.89 13.43 -10.82
C LEU A 4 -8.74 13.41 -9.53
N PHE A 5 -9.65 14.35 -9.39
CA PHE A 5 -10.51 14.43 -8.20
C PHE A 5 -11.47 13.24 -8.08
N ASP A 6 -11.92 12.67 -9.20
CA ASP A 6 -12.73 11.46 -9.17
C ASP A 6 -11.90 10.24 -8.75
N VAL A 7 -10.68 10.08 -9.29
CA VAL A 7 -9.74 9.03 -8.89
C VAL A 7 -9.45 9.10 -7.39
N VAL A 8 -9.10 10.28 -6.88
CA VAL A 8 -8.82 10.51 -5.44
C VAL A 8 -10.03 10.15 -4.58
N ARG A 9 -11.26 10.49 -5.02
CA ARG A 9 -12.49 10.16 -4.28
C ARG A 9 -12.86 8.68 -4.32
N ARG A 10 -12.45 7.94 -5.34
CA ARG A 10 -12.73 6.51 -5.49
C ARG A 10 -11.67 5.61 -4.86
N GLN A 11 -10.42 6.09 -4.78
CA GLN A 11 -9.33 5.29 -4.23
C GLN A 11 -9.67 4.84 -2.80
N ARG A 12 -9.58 3.53 -2.59
CA ARG A 12 -9.73 2.88 -1.27
C ARG A 12 -9.04 1.53 -1.27
N ALA A 13 -8.71 1.03 -0.07
CA ALA A 13 -8.13 -0.29 0.09
C ALA A 13 -9.04 -1.40 -0.45
N CYS A 14 -8.53 -2.16 -1.41
CA CYS A 14 -9.07 -3.41 -1.91
C CYS A 14 -8.37 -4.57 -1.19
N ARG A 15 -9.16 -5.48 -0.61
CA ARG A 15 -8.63 -6.62 0.14
C ARG A 15 -9.21 -7.96 -0.34
N ARG A 16 -9.94 -7.92 -1.45
CA ARG A 16 -10.48 -9.12 -2.12
C ARG A 16 -10.35 -8.92 -3.61
N PHE A 17 -9.63 -9.83 -4.24
CA PHE A 17 -9.32 -9.78 -5.66
C PHE A 17 -9.98 -10.95 -6.38
N SER A 18 -10.25 -10.79 -7.67
CA SER A 18 -10.60 -11.90 -8.55
C SER A 18 -9.32 -12.63 -8.97
N ASP A 19 -9.48 -13.80 -9.56
CA ASP A 19 -8.39 -14.60 -10.12
C ASP A 19 -7.93 -14.09 -11.49
N GLU A 20 -8.54 -13.00 -11.98
CA GLU A 20 -8.20 -12.40 -13.26
C GLU A 20 -6.74 -11.87 -13.24
N PRO A 21 -5.90 -12.29 -14.18
CA PRO A 21 -4.52 -11.85 -14.23
C PRO A 21 -4.42 -10.36 -14.56
N VAL A 22 -3.43 -9.69 -14.00
CA VAL A 22 -3.10 -8.30 -14.34
C VAL A 22 -2.00 -8.32 -15.41
N ALA A 23 -2.25 -7.67 -16.53
CA ALA A 23 -1.28 -7.53 -17.61
C ALA A 23 -0.02 -6.77 -17.14
N ASP A 24 1.14 -7.12 -17.69
CA ASP A 24 2.43 -6.49 -17.32
C ASP A 24 2.42 -5.00 -17.63
N GLU A 25 1.81 -4.60 -18.72
CA GLU A 25 1.69 -3.20 -19.14
C GLU A 25 0.90 -2.35 -18.11
N LEU A 26 -0.11 -2.93 -17.44
CA LEU A 26 -0.84 -2.23 -16.37
C LEU A 26 0.01 -2.08 -15.11
N VAL A 27 0.80 -3.10 -14.78
CA VAL A 27 1.72 -3.02 -13.64
C VAL A 27 2.80 -1.98 -13.91
N GLU A 28 3.36 -1.96 -15.12
CA GLU A 28 4.36 -0.98 -15.54
C GLU A 28 3.82 0.45 -15.45
N GLN A 29 2.61 0.72 -15.98
CA GLN A 29 1.97 2.04 -15.89
C GLN A 29 1.74 2.48 -14.44
N VAL A 30 1.35 1.55 -13.57
CA VAL A 30 1.17 1.82 -12.14
C VAL A 30 2.49 2.18 -11.46
N LEU A 31 3.57 1.46 -11.78
CA LEU A 31 4.91 1.72 -11.24
C LEU A 31 5.51 3.00 -11.82
N GLU A 32 5.32 3.26 -13.11
CA GLU A 32 5.74 4.52 -13.73
C GLU A 32 5.11 5.72 -13.00
N ALA A 33 3.80 5.69 -12.76
CA ALA A 33 3.13 6.75 -12.01
C ALA A 33 3.72 6.94 -10.59
N ALA A 34 4.13 5.86 -9.93
CA ALA A 34 4.79 5.93 -8.63
C ALA A 34 6.11 6.71 -8.68
N THR A 35 6.89 6.55 -9.76
CA THR A 35 8.18 7.24 -9.92
C THR A 35 8.08 8.76 -10.13
N PHE A 36 6.88 9.28 -10.43
CA PHE A 36 6.62 10.73 -10.49
C PHE A 36 6.33 11.36 -9.14
N ALA A 37 6.48 10.64 -8.05
CA ALA A 37 6.38 11.21 -6.71
C ALA A 37 7.57 12.15 -6.41
N PRO A 38 7.39 13.16 -5.54
CA PRO A 38 8.52 13.92 -5.04
C PRO A 38 9.41 13.05 -4.13
N SER A 39 10.70 13.30 -4.15
CA SER A 39 11.64 12.70 -3.21
C SER A 39 12.63 13.72 -2.68
N ALA A 40 13.15 13.51 -1.48
CA ALA A 40 14.17 14.39 -0.89
C ALA A 40 15.36 14.51 -1.84
N GLU A 41 15.76 15.74 -2.17
CA GLU A 41 16.85 16.05 -3.11
C GLU A 41 16.72 15.38 -4.50
N ASN A 42 15.53 14.97 -4.87
CA ASN A 42 15.28 14.18 -6.09
C ASN A 42 16.12 12.89 -6.17
N ARG A 43 16.39 12.27 -5.03
CA ARG A 43 17.20 11.04 -4.94
C ARG A 43 16.50 9.80 -5.47
N GLN A 44 15.17 9.82 -5.53
CA GLN A 44 14.34 8.73 -6.07
C GLN A 44 14.67 7.36 -5.45
N PRO A 45 14.65 7.24 -4.11
CA PRO A 45 15.15 6.09 -3.39
C PRO A 45 14.22 4.87 -3.37
N TRP A 46 13.18 4.88 -4.18
CA TRP A 46 12.23 3.79 -4.24
C TRP A 46 12.79 2.58 -4.99
N VAL A 47 12.53 1.41 -4.42
CA VAL A 47 12.78 0.10 -5.02
C VAL A 47 11.46 -0.63 -5.07
N PHE A 48 11.11 -1.21 -6.22
CA PHE A 48 9.90 -2.01 -6.39
C PHE A 48 10.28 -3.44 -6.77
N VAL A 49 9.83 -4.42 -5.97
CA VAL A 49 9.91 -5.83 -6.33
C VAL A 49 8.51 -6.31 -6.66
N VAL A 50 8.28 -6.68 -7.90
CA VAL A 50 7.00 -7.23 -8.38
C VAL A 50 7.00 -8.73 -8.20
N VAL A 51 6.08 -9.24 -7.39
CA VAL A 51 5.97 -10.66 -7.07
C VAL A 51 4.70 -11.23 -7.70
N ARG A 52 4.87 -12.17 -8.64
CA ARG A 52 3.79 -12.93 -9.28
C ARG A 52 3.83 -14.42 -8.93
N ASP A 53 5.01 -14.90 -8.52
CA ASP A 53 5.19 -16.28 -8.11
C ASP A 53 4.26 -16.64 -6.94
N ALA A 54 3.53 -17.74 -7.07
CA ALA A 54 2.49 -18.12 -6.12
C ALA A 54 3.05 -18.49 -4.74
N GLU A 55 4.23 -19.14 -4.70
CA GLU A 55 4.87 -19.56 -3.45
C GLU A 55 5.38 -18.33 -2.69
N THR A 56 6.03 -17.40 -3.39
CA THR A 56 6.51 -16.15 -2.79
C THR A 56 5.36 -15.28 -2.31
N ARG A 57 4.25 -15.18 -3.07
CA ARG A 57 3.04 -14.45 -2.64
C ARG A 57 2.42 -15.10 -1.39
N ALA A 58 2.38 -16.42 -1.33
CA ALA A 58 1.88 -17.15 -0.17
C ALA A 58 2.76 -16.89 1.06
N ALA A 59 4.09 -16.92 0.92
CA ALA A 59 5.03 -16.63 1.99
C ALA A 59 4.89 -15.19 2.52
N ILE A 60 4.74 -14.18 1.65
CA ILE A 60 4.45 -12.78 2.05
C ILE A 60 3.09 -12.70 2.78
N GLY A 61 2.10 -13.46 2.33
CA GLY A 61 0.81 -13.58 3.01
C GLY A 61 0.94 -14.16 4.41
N ASP A 62 1.80 -15.17 4.59
CA ASP A 62 2.08 -15.77 5.89
C ASP A 62 2.78 -14.79 6.85
N LEU A 63 3.74 -14.00 6.36
CA LEU A 63 4.33 -12.92 7.15
C LEU A 63 3.27 -11.90 7.58
N THR A 64 2.38 -11.52 6.68
CA THR A 64 1.29 -10.58 6.98
C THR A 64 0.36 -11.14 8.05
N ARG A 65 -0.02 -12.42 7.94
CA ARG A 65 -0.87 -13.12 8.89
C ARG A 65 -0.21 -13.25 10.26
N ARG A 66 1.07 -13.59 10.29
CA ARG A 66 1.86 -13.67 11.54
C ARG A 66 1.92 -12.33 12.24
N ALA A 67 2.22 -11.25 11.52
CA ALA A 67 2.26 -9.90 12.08
C ALA A 67 0.88 -9.47 12.60
N TRP A 68 -0.19 -9.80 11.88
CA TRP A 68 -1.56 -9.50 12.29
C TRP A 68 -1.94 -10.24 13.59
N ARG A 69 -1.74 -11.54 13.64
CA ARG A 69 -2.06 -12.38 14.80
C ARG A 69 -1.13 -12.13 15.98
N GLY A 70 0.10 -11.71 15.72
CA GLY A 70 1.14 -11.45 16.72
C GLY A 70 0.94 -10.18 17.56
N GLY A 71 -0.21 -9.50 17.44
CA GLY A 71 -0.57 -8.36 18.27
C GLY A 71 -1.27 -7.21 17.53
N ALA A 72 -1.06 -7.06 16.23
CA ALA A 72 -1.68 -5.96 15.47
C ALA A 72 -3.21 -6.04 15.50
N ARG A 73 -3.78 -7.25 15.47
CA ARG A 73 -5.22 -7.48 15.60
C ARG A 73 -5.75 -6.99 16.94
N GLN A 74 -5.12 -7.42 18.03
CA GLN A 74 -5.51 -7.00 19.39
C GLN A 74 -5.43 -5.48 19.57
N HIS A 75 -4.36 -4.86 19.01
CA HIS A 75 -4.21 -3.41 19.05
C HIS A 75 -5.30 -2.69 18.24
N SER A 76 -5.90 -3.33 17.25
CA SER A 76 -6.97 -2.76 16.41
C SER A 76 -8.37 -2.97 16.99
N GLU A 77 -8.55 -3.95 17.88
CA GLU A 77 -9.81 -4.19 18.60
C GLU A 77 -10.20 -2.97 19.43
N GLY A 78 -11.46 -2.60 19.40
CA GLY A 78 -11.99 -1.42 20.10
C GLY A 78 -11.63 -0.07 19.48
N ARG A 79 -10.70 -0.03 18.53
CA ARG A 79 -10.29 1.19 17.80
C ARG A 79 -10.94 1.28 16.42
N LEU A 80 -11.17 0.14 15.78
CA LEU A 80 -11.82 0.06 14.48
C LEU A 80 -13.30 -0.30 14.63
N GLU A 81 -14.13 0.31 13.80
CA GLU A 81 -15.50 -0.13 13.63
C GLU A 81 -15.55 -1.63 13.28
N PRO A 82 -16.50 -2.43 13.80
CA PRO A 82 -16.52 -3.89 13.62
C PRO A 82 -16.45 -4.34 12.14
N ARG A 83 -17.13 -3.60 11.26
CA ARG A 83 -17.11 -3.89 9.82
C ARG A 83 -15.74 -3.63 9.20
N LEU A 84 -15.05 -2.59 9.64
CA LEU A 84 -13.71 -2.28 9.17
C LEU A 84 -12.69 -3.29 9.71
N LEU A 85 -12.82 -3.67 10.98
CA LEU A 85 -11.99 -4.73 11.57
C LEU A 85 -12.12 -6.04 10.80
N ALA A 86 -13.34 -6.48 10.49
CA ALA A 86 -13.59 -7.67 9.69
C ALA A 86 -13.01 -7.58 8.27
N ASP A 87 -13.01 -6.39 7.66
CA ASP A 87 -12.42 -6.16 6.33
C ASP A 87 -10.89 -6.20 6.40
N VAL A 88 -10.29 -5.69 7.48
CA VAL A 88 -8.83 -5.77 7.73
C VAL A 88 -8.42 -7.21 8.06
N ASP A 89 -9.19 -7.93 8.90
CA ASP A 89 -8.98 -9.36 9.17
C ASP A 89 -8.92 -10.15 7.86
N ALA A 90 -9.91 -9.99 6.98
CA ALA A 90 -9.95 -10.68 5.69
C ALA A 90 -8.74 -10.35 4.81
N GLY A 91 -8.29 -9.09 4.84
CA GLY A 91 -7.08 -8.67 4.14
C GLY A 91 -5.81 -9.34 4.64
N ALA A 92 -5.63 -9.38 5.96
CA ALA A 92 -4.46 -9.95 6.60
C ALA A 92 -4.44 -11.49 6.53
N GLU A 93 -5.61 -12.13 6.64
CA GLU A 93 -5.74 -13.60 6.64
C GLU A 93 -5.58 -14.25 5.26
N GLY A 94 -5.90 -13.54 4.18
CA GLY A 94 -5.79 -14.11 2.84
C GLY A 94 -5.82 -13.09 1.69
N GLY A 95 -6.26 -11.86 1.95
CA GLY A 95 -6.41 -10.86 0.88
C GLY A 95 -5.08 -10.42 0.28
N VAL A 96 -3.99 -10.41 1.04
CA VAL A 96 -2.66 -10.07 0.52
C VAL A 96 -2.18 -11.18 -0.41
N SER A 97 -2.12 -12.43 0.04
CA SER A 97 -1.68 -13.57 -0.79
C SER A 97 -2.62 -13.89 -1.95
N GLY A 98 -3.90 -13.52 -1.83
CA GLY A 98 -4.91 -13.72 -2.87
C GLY A 98 -4.85 -12.70 -4.01
N ALA A 99 -4.06 -11.64 -3.91
CA ALA A 99 -3.85 -10.74 -5.03
C ALA A 99 -2.96 -11.40 -6.10
N PRO A 100 -3.26 -11.26 -7.41
CA PRO A 100 -2.44 -11.84 -8.48
C PRO A 100 -1.04 -11.22 -8.54
N VAL A 101 -0.86 -10.02 -8.03
CA VAL A 101 0.42 -9.30 -7.99
C VAL A 101 0.62 -8.70 -6.60
N LEU A 102 1.82 -8.84 -6.04
CA LEU A 102 2.27 -8.03 -4.89
C LEU A 102 3.41 -7.14 -5.34
N VAL A 103 3.39 -5.89 -4.91
CA VAL A 103 4.52 -4.98 -5.06
C VAL A 103 5.12 -4.75 -3.67
N VAL A 104 6.32 -5.28 -3.44
CA VAL A 104 7.11 -4.92 -2.25
C VAL A 104 7.81 -3.61 -2.56
N VAL A 105 7.54 -2.60 -1.73
CA VAL A 105 8.11 -1.26 -1.90
C VAL A 105 9.18 -1.06 -0.85
N GLY A 106 10.40 -0.83 -1.30
CA GLY A 106 11.56 -0.54 -0.48
C GLY A 106 12.06 0.90 -0.63
N GLY A 107 12.82 1.33 0.36
CA GLY A 107 13.57 2.58 0.36
C GLY A 107 15.06 2.32 0.45
N ASP A 108 15.82 2.85 -0.52
CA ASP A 108 17.29 2.69 -0.60
C ASP A 108 17.97 3.71 0.29
N ALA A 109 18.54 3.24 1.40
CA ALA A 109 19.31 4.06 2.36
C ALA A 109 20.75 4.34 1.91
N ALA A 110 21.23 3.72 0.82
CA ALA A 110 22.55 4.05 0.27
C ALA A 110 22.54 5.37 -0.51
N ILE A 111 21.39 5.76 -1.06
CA ILE A 111 21.26 6.95 -1.90
C ILE A 111 20.43 8.08 -1.27
N ALA A 112 19.76 7.82 -0.16
CA ALA A 112 18.96 8.81 0.57
C ALA A 112 19.13 8.66 2.07
N VAL A 113 19.01 9.77 2.80
CA VAL A 113 19.03 9.76 4.27
C VAL A 113 17.86 8.94 4.78
N GLU A 114 18.11 7.97 5.66
CA GLU A 114 17.11 7.04 6.17
C GLU A 114 15.87 7.74 6.76
N ALA A 115 16.09 8.83 7.51
CA ALA A 115 15.00 9.61 8.09
C ALA A 115 14.09 10.27 7.03
N ALA A 116 14.57 10.45 5.80
CA ALA A 116 13.81 11.03 4.69
C ALA A 116 13.10 9.96 3.83
N LEU A 117 13.40 8.68 4.02
CA LEU A 117 12.76 7.61 3.24
C LEU A 117 11.23 7.65 3.32
N PRO A 118 10.58 7.77 4.50
CA PRO A 118 9.12 7.79 4.55
C PRO A 118 8.49 8.92 3.73
N SER A 119 9.08 10.12 3.74
CA SER A 119 8.59 11.28 2.99
C SER A 119 8.77 11.15 1.48
N SER A 120 9.63 10.25 1.01
CA SER A 120 9.84 9.94 -0.41
C SER A 120 9.04 8.72 -0.85
N ILE A 121 9.04 7.67 -0.05
CA ILE A 121 8.44 6.37 -0.42
C ILE A 121 6.91 6.39 -0.35
N PHE A 122 6.30 6.96 0.72
CA PHE A 122 4.83 6.95 0.81
C PHE A 122 4.11 7.83 -0.21
N PRO A 123 4.64 8.98 -0.68
CA PRO A 123 4.10 9.64 -1.86
C PRO A 123 4.14 8.78 -3.13
N ALA A 124 5.22 8.02 -3.36
CA ALA A 124 5.30 7.09 -4.48
C ALA A 124 4.25 5.97 -4.36
N VAL A 125 4.08 5.40 -3.16
CA VAL A 125 3.00 4.43 -2.90
C VAL A 125 1.63 5.06 -3.16
N GLN A 126 1.39 6.30 -2.73
CA GLN A 126 0.10 6.96 -3.00
C GLN A 126 -0.16 7.15 -4.50
N ASN A 127 0.85 7.56 -5.28
CA ASN A 127 0.72 7.64 -6.73
C ASN A 127 0.39 6.27 -7.35
N LEU A 128 1.05 5.19 -6.89
CA LEU A 128 0.76 3.81 -7.27
C LEU A 128 -0.73 3.46 -7.03
N LEU A 129 -1.25 3.75 -5.83
CA LEU A 129 -2.64 3.46 -5.48
C LEU A 129 -3.64 4.25 -6.34
N LEU A 130 -3.33 5.51 -6.67
CA LEU A 130 -4.15 6.34 -7.54
C LEU A 130 -4.14 5.84 -8.98
N ALA A 131 -2.95 5.51 -9.51
CA ALA A 131 -2.81 4.95 -10.84
C ALA A 131 -3.57 3.62 -10.99
N ALA A 132 -3.44 2.70 -10.02
CA ALA A 132 -4.22 1.47 -9.98
C ALA A 132 -5.73 1.76 -10.05
N THR A 133 -6.21 2.72 -9.26
CA THR A 133 -7.63 3.12 -9.27
C THR A 133 -8.05 3.71 -10.62
N ALA A 134 -7.21 4.52 -11.25
CA ALA A 134 -7.47 5.12 -12.57
C ALA A 134 -7.58 4.06 -13.67
N LEU A 135 -6.80 2.99 -13.56
CA LEU A 135 -6.76 1.85 -14.47
C LEU A 135 -7.82 0.76 -14.15
N GLY A 136 -8.69 0.99 -13.15
CA GLY A 136 -9.72 0.02 -12.77
C GLY A 136 -9.23 -1.11 -11.87
N LEU A 137 -7.97 -1.07 -11.44
CA LEU A 137 -7.41 -2.04 -10.52
C LEU A 137 -7.73 -1.70 -9.05
N GLY A 138 -7.82 -2.73 -8.23
CA GLY A 138 -7.84 -2.64 -6.78
C GLY A 138 -6.43 -2.72 -6.20
N SER A 139 -6.19 -1.96 -5.15
CA SER A 139 -4.92 -1.99 -4.43
C SER A 139 -5.13 -1.67 -2.95
N ALA A 140 -4.16 -2.01 -2.11
CA ALA A 140 -4.13 -1.61 -0.71
C ALA A 140 -2.68 -1.39 -0.25
N LEU A 141 -2.46 -0.41 0.60
CA LEU A 141 -1.20 -0.26 1.32
C LEU A 141 -1.26 -1.12 2.59
N THR A 142 -0.29 -2.02 2.79
CA THR A 142 -0.07 -2.66 4.08
C THR A 142 1.36 -2.45 4.57
N THR A 143 1.49 -2.13 5.85
CA THR A 143 2.76 -2.03 6.58
C THR A 143 2.87 -3.10 7.67
N LEU A 144 1.97 -4.08 7.70
CA LEU A 144 1.98 -5.14 8.71
C LEU A 144 3.29 -5.93 8.71
N THR A 145 3.85 -6.18 7.53
CA THR A 145 5.10 -6.92 7.36
C THR A 145 6.35 -6.13 7.75
N THR A 146 6.25 -4.81 8.00
CA THR A 146 7.43 -4.01 8.40
C THR A 146 7.96 -4.38 9.79
N GLY A 147 7.12 -4.96 10.65
CA GLY A 147 7.55 -5.59 11.92
C GLY A 147 8.37 -6.87 11.73
N LEU A 148 8.34 -7.46 10.53
CA LEU A 148 9.09 -8.64 10.08
C LEU A 148 9.97 -8.28 8.87
N ALA A 149 10.55 -7.06 8.87
CA ALA A 149 11.23 -6.46 7.74
C ALA A 149 12.42 -7.31 7.24
N HIS A 150 13.15 -7.95 8.15
CA HIS A 150 14.27 -8.82 7.80
C HIS A 150 13.77 -10.04 6.99
N GLU A 151 12.77 -10.75 7.50
CA GLU A 151 12.22 -11.92 6.83
C GLU A 151 11.62 -11.56 5.46
N LEU A 152 10.97 -10.39 5.35
CA LEU A 152 10.46 -9.90 4.07
C LEU A 152 11.60 -9.57 3.09
N ALA A 153 12.68 -8.94 3.58
CA ALA A 153 13.85 -8.61 2.77
C ALA A 153 14.53 -9.87 2.22
N GLU A 154 14.74 -10.88 3.08
CA GLU A 154 15.30 -12.17 2.68
C GLU A 154 14.43 -12.85 1.63
N LEU A 155 13.11 -12.89 1.83
CA LEU A 155 12.16 -13.54 0.95
C LEU A 155 12.17 -12.99 -0.48
N VAL A 156 12.42 -11.69 -0.64
CA VAL A 156 12.47 -11.03 -1.97
C VAL A 156 13.89 -10.58 -2.35
N ALA A 157 14.90 -11.09 -1.65
CA ALA A 157 16.32 -10.84 -1.88
C ALA A 157 16.69 -9.34 -1.95
N LEU A 158 16.10 -8.52 -1.06
CA LEU A 158 16.52 -7.13 -0.94
C LEU A 158 17.93 -7.04 -0.33
N PRO A 159 18.81 -6.18 -0.86
CA PRO A 159 20.11 -5.94 -0.24
C PRO A 159 19.96 -5.18 1.09
N ASP A 160 20.96 -5.27 1.97
CA ASP A 160 20.94 -4.73 3.34
C ASP A 160 20.64 -3.22 3.41
N HIS A 161 21.00 -2.47 2.37
CA HIS A 161 20.75 -1.03 2.31
C HIS A 161 19.34 -0.67 1.84
N VAL A 162 18.52 -1.64 1.40
CA VAL A 162 17.13 -1.41 0.99
C VAL A 162 16.18 -1.89 2.08
N ARG A 163 15.46 -0.95 2.67
CA ARG A 163 14.49 -1.25 3.73
C ARG A 163 13.10 -1.47 3.15
N PRO A 164 12.45 -2.62 3.38
CA PRO A 164 11.06 -2.80 2.99
C PRO A 164 10.17 -1.85 3.80
N MET A 165 9.38 -1.03 3.10
CA MET A 165 8.54 0.03 3.67
C MET A 165 7.04 -0.30 3.59
N ALA A 166 6.63 -1.04 2.57
CA ALA A 166 5.24 -1.43 2.35
C ALA A 166 5.13 -2.64 1.43
N VAL A 167 3.99 -3.32 1.52
CA VAL A 167 3.53 -4.28 0.51
C VAL A 167 2.21 -3.76 -0.06
N VAL A 168 2.09 -3.77 -1.38
CA VAL A 168 0.88 -3.36 -2.10
C VAL A 168 0.35 -4.54 -2.90
N PRO A 169 -0.71 -5.23 -2.44
CA PRO A 169 -1.46 -6.15 -3.28
C PRO A 169 -2.16 -5.38 -4.41
N LEU A 170 -2.11 -5.91 -5.61
CA LEU A 170 -2.65 -5.33 -6.84
C LEU A 170 -3.38 -6.41 -7.64
N GLY A 171 -4.58 -6.09 -8.12
CA GLY A 171 -5.40 -7.01 -8.90
C GLY A 171 -6.76 -6.42 -9.26
N HIS A 172 -7.58 -7.18 -9.99
CA HIS A 172 -8.96 -6.78 -10.24
C HIS A 172 -9.80 -6.98 -8.98
N PRO A 173 -10.62 -5.97 -8.54
CA PRO A 173 -11.47 -6.14 -7.37
C PRO A 173 -12.49 -7.25 -7.59
N ALA A 174 -12.64 -8.18 -6.65
CA ALA A 174 -13.66 -9.24 -6.70
C ALA A 174 -15.11 -8.71 -6.70
N ARG A 175 -15.28 -7.43 -6.33
CA ARG A 175 -16.58 -6.73 -6.34
C ARG A 175 -16.33 -5.22 -6.49
N PRO A 176 -17.32 -4.46 -7.02
CA PRO A 176 -17.20 -3.01 -7.08
C PRO A 176 -16.92 -2.39 -5.71
N LEU A 177 -16.01 -1.46 -5.66
CA LEU A 177 -15.64 -0.74 -4.44
C LEU A 177 -16.43 0.58 -4.38
N GLY A 178 -17.18 0.77 -3.28
CA GLY A 178 -17.84 2.05 -3.01
C GLY A 178 -16.83 3.12 -2.57
N ARG A 179 -17.22 4.39 -2.63
CA ARG A 179 -16.38 5.50 -2.14
C ARG A 179 -16.12 5.40 -0.63
N PRO A 180 -14.91 5.68 -0.14
CA PRO A 180 -14.63 5.71 1.28
C PRO A 180 -15.35 6.89 1.95
N ARG A 181 -15.81 6.70 3.18
CA ARG A 181 -16.29 7.82 4.01
C ARG A 181 -15.12 8.69 4.46
N ARG A 182 -15.34 10.00 4.48
CA ARG A 182 -14.34 10.96 4.98
C ARG A 182 -15.03 11.98 5.84
N GLU A 183 -14.31 12.45 6.85
CA GLU A 183 -14.70 13.61 7.63
C GLU A 183 -14.71 14.88 6.75
N PRO A 184 -15.57 15.86 7.06
CA PRO A 184 -15.53 17.15 6.36
C PRO A 184 -14.15 17.81 6.50
N VAL A 185 -13.66 18.42 5.42
CA VAL A 185 -12.34 19.06 5.44
C VAL A 185 -12.23 20.14 6.53
N ALA A 186 -13.32 20.86 6.82
CA ALA A 186 -13.36 21.89 7.86
C ALA A 186 -13.06 21.35 9.26
N SER A 187 -13.32 20.04 9.53
CA SER A 187 -12.99 19.41 10.83
C SER A 187 -11.51 19.07 10.99
N LYS A 188 -10.73 19.20 9.92
CA LYS A 188 -9.30 18.88 9.85
C LYS A 188 -8.44 20.09 9.46
N THR A 189 -9.07 21.25 9.29
CA THR A 189 -8.38 22.46 8.81
C THR A 189 -8.47 23.57 9.83
N HIS A 190 -7.37 24.24 10.07
CA HIS A 190 -7.27 25.37 10.97
C HIS A 190 -6.66 26.54 10.21
N ARG A 191 -7.13 27.76 10.50
CA ARG A 191 -6.60 29.00 9.91
C ARG A 191 -5.52 29.56 10.81
N GLU A 192 -4.39 29.94 10.23
CA GLU A 192 -3.23 30.58 10.86
C GLU A 192 -2.53 29.69 11.92
N ARG A 193 -3.28 29.10 12.87
CA ARG A 193 -2.76 28.24 13.93
C ARG A 193 -3.78 27.18 14.34
N TYR A 194 -3.32 26.14 15.00
CA TYR A 194 -4.21 25.08 15.51
C TYR A 194 -5.31 25.70 16.41
N GLY A 195 -6.56 25.29 16.20
CA GLY A 195 -7.74 25.83 16.89
C GLY A 195 -8.38 27.05 16.20
N GLY A 196 -7.72 27.70 15.26
CA GLY A 196 -8.33 28.76 14.44
C GLY A 196 -9.41 28.20 13.52
N ARG A 197 -10.58 28.86 13.41
CA ARG A 197 -11.68 28.39 12.54
C ARG A 197 -11.34 28.63 11.07
N TRP A 198 -11.64 27.63 10.28
CA TRP A 198 -11.57 27.72 8.81
C TRP A 198 -12.72 28.55 8.26
#